data_74f2b9cee5764dcf6e2652226a41fbe5
#
_entry.id   74f2b9cee5764dcf6e2652226a41fbe5
#
_cell.length_a   1.000
_cell.length_b   1.000
_cell.length_c   1.000
_cell.angle_alpha   90.00
_cell.angle_beta   90.00
_cell.angle_gamma   90.00
#
_symmetry.space_group_name_H-M   'P 1'
#
loop_
_entity.id
_entity.type
_entity.pdbx_description
1 polymer ?
#
loop_
_entity_poly.entity_id
_entity_poly.type
_entity_poly.pdbx_seq_one_letter_code
_entity_poly.pdbx_strand_id
1 'polypeptide(L)'
;MSAAAWCRLLCLATLLLLLEVKLSSAQSKDVAFPALPTGAGAIAEDAPKQFTQTASGLRYRILRAGKGQKPQTTDTVKVNYHGWLDGGKVFDSSYDRKKPISFPLNGVIKGWTEGMQLVGEGGMIELEIPSALGYGERGIPGTIPGGASLHFLVELLKIE
;
A
#
# COMPACT_ATOMS: atom_id res chain seq x y z
N MET A 1 3.39 -33.67 67.31
CA MET A 1 3.71 -32.45 66.51
C MET A 1 3.45 -32.78 65.08
N SER A 2 2.56 -32.06 64.51
CA SER A 2 1.60 -32.34 63.44
C SER A 2 2.18 -32.28 62.01
N ALA A 3 1.91 -33.32 61.23
CA ALA A 3 2.29 -33.55 59.85
C ALA A 3 1.43 -32.70 58.84
N ALA A 4 0.79 -31.64 59.32
CA ALA A 4 -0.18 -30.84 58.52
C ALA A 4 0.41 -29.57 57.86
N ALA A 5 1.69 -29.28 58.02
CA ALA A 5 2.28 -28.02 57.52
C ALA A 5 3.00 -28.17 56.18
N TRP A 6 3.18 -29.36 55.63
CA TRP A 6 3.94 -29.57 54.39
C TRP A 6 3.09 -29.69 53.12
N CYS A 7 1.78 -29.75 53.27
CA CYS A 7 0.88 -29.93 52.10
C CYS A 7 0.37 -28.64 51.49
N ARG A 8 0.70 -27.46 52.04
CA ARG A 8 0.22 -26.17 51.54
C ARG A 8 1.24 -25.39 50.70
N LEU A 9 2.47 -25.84 50.57
CA LEU A 9 3.50 -25.19 49.79
C LEU A 9 3.68 -25.78 48.38
N LEU A 10 3.04 -26.86 48.04
CA LEU A 10 3.15 -27.53 46.73
C LEU A 10 2.02 -27.21 45.77
N CYS A 11 0.98 -26.50 46.19
CA CYS A 11 -0.17 -26.15 45.33
C CYS A 11 -0.11 -24.74 44.72
N LEU A 12 0.90 -23.93 45.03
CA LEU A 12 1.03 -22.57 44.49
C LEU A 12 2.09 -22.44 43.40
N ALA A 13 2.79 -23.52 43.07
CA ALA A 13 3.86 -23.54 42.06
C ALA A 13 3.41 -24.05 40.67
N THR A 14 2.16 -24.51 40.50
CA THR A 14 1.69 -25.12 39.26
C THR A 14 0.69 -24.30 38.46
N LEU A 15 0.39 -23.05 38.86
CA LEU A 15 -0.58 -22.20 38.17
C LEU A 15 0.07 -20.96 37.52
N LEU A 16 1.38 -20.97 37.32
CA LEU A 16 2.10 -19.97 36.54
C LEU A 16 2.69 -20.56 35.26
N LEU A 17 2.04 -21.61 34.75
CA LEU A 17 2.41 -22.16 33.48
C LEU A 17 1.39 -21.70 32.44
N LEU A 18 1.88 -20.90 31.50
CA LEU A 18 1.41 -20.88 30.13
C LEU A 18 0.18 -20.04 29.82
N LEU A 19 0.37 -18.77 29.71
CA LEU A 19 -0.17 -18.11 28.54
C LEU A 19 0.98 -17.35 27.83
N GLU A 20 1.96 -18.08 27.35
CA GLU A 20 2.74 -17.62 26.22
C GLU A 20 1.79 -17.60 25.02
N VAL A 21 1.01 -16.53 24.91
CA VAL A 21 0.42 -16.16 23.65
C VAL A 21 1.60 -15.88 22.73
N LYS A 22 2.00 -16.90 21.98
CA LYS A 22 2.83 -16.70 20.80
C LYS A 22 2.02 -15.79 19.88
N LEU A 23 2.24 -14.50 20.05
CA LEU A 23 1.90 -13.51 19.05
C LEU A 23 2.77 -13.87 17.84
N SER A 24 2.27 -14.78 17.01
CA SER A 24 2.83 -15.03 15.70
C SER A 24 2.67 -13.74 14.93
N SER A 25 3.63 -12.83 15.08
CA SER A 25 3.83 -11.76 14.13
C SER A 25 4.13 -12.49 12.82
N ALA A 26 3.12 -12.65 11.99
CA ALA A 26 3.32 -12.97 10.59
C ALA A 26 4.25 -11.88 10.06
N GLN A 27 5.54 -12.20 10.02
CA GLN A 27 6.57 -11.31 9.52
C GLN A 27 6.24 -11.09 8.05
N SER A 28 5.61 -9.96 7.73
CA SER A 28 5.26 -9.64 6.37
C SER A 28 6.57 -9.55 5.59
N LYS A 29 6.65 -10.40 4.57
CA LYS A 29 7.85 -10.56 3.76
C LYS A 29 8.20 -9.22 3.12
N ASP A 30 9.45 -8.77 3.24
CA ASP A 30 9.92 -7.58 2.55
C ASP A 30 9.68 -7.74 1.04
N VAL A 31 9.03 -6.75 0.45
CA VAL A 31 8.75 -6.70 -0.99
C VAL A 31 9.75 -5.74 -1.64
N ALA A 32 10.46 -6.20 -2.66
CA ALA A 32 11.36 -5.34 -3.43
C ALA A 32 10.63 -4.09 -3.94
N PHE A 33 11.35 -2.98 -4.03
CA PHE A 33 10.78 -1.78 -4.68
C PHE A 33 10.59 -2.02 -6.17
N PRO A 34 9.61 -1.36 -6.80
CA PRO A 34 9.40 -1.44 -8.24
C PRO A 34 10.60 -0.85 -8.98
N ALA A 35 10.85 -1.34 -10.19
CA ALA A 35 11.78 -0.69 -11.10
C ALA A 35 11.26 0.72 -11.42
N LEU A 36 12.12 1.73 -11.23
CA LEU A 36 11.74 3.11 -11.50
C LEU A 36 11.80 3.37 -13.01
N PRO A 37 10.75 3.93 -13.62
CA PRO A 37 10.81 4.37 -15.01
C PRO A 37 11.78 5.54 -15.16
N THR A 38 12.33 5.69 -16.35
CA THR A 38 13.24 6.79 -16.68
C THR A 38 12.56 8.15 -16.44
N GLY A 39 13.20 8.98 -15.64
CA GLY A 39 12.67 10.29 -15.26
C GLY A 39 11.85 10.32 -13.96
N ALA A 40 11.64 9.18 -13.31
CA ALA A 40 11.08 9.14 -11.97
C ALA A 40 12.06 9.69 -10.92
N GLY A 41 11.53 10.31 -9.90
CA GLY A 41 12.31 10.75 -8.75
C GLY A 41 12.83 9.58 -7.91
N ALA A 42 13.75 9.85 -6.99
CA ALA A 42 14.31 8.83 -6.11
C ALA A 42 13.29 8.36 -5.06
N ILE A 43 13.38 7.09 -4.69
CA ILE A 43 12.74 6.53 -3.49
C ILE A 43 13.52 7.02 -2.27
N ALA A 44 12.83 7.35 -1.19
CA ALA A 44 13.46 7.76 0.07
C ALA A 44 14.20 6.58 0.70
N GLU A 45 15.33 6.85 1.36
CA GLU A 45 16.15 5.79 1.99
C GLU A 45 15.40 5.05 3.09
N ASP A 46 14.49 5.71 3.77
CA ASP A 46 13.64 5.20 4.84
C ASP A 46 12.28 4.67 4.37
N ALA A 47 12.08 4.54 3.06
CA ALA A 47 10.82 4.04 2.50
C ALA A 47 10.51 2.62 3.02
N PRO A 48 9.25 2.35 3.42
CA PRO A 48 8.85 1.04 3.92
C PRO A 48 8.95 -0.03 2.83
N LYS A 49 9.53 -1.18 3.15
CA LYS A 49 9.57 -2.33 2.25
C LYS A 49 8.27 -3.14 2.27
N GLN A 50 7.41 -2.89 3.24
CA GLN A 50 6.15 -3.59 3.42
C GLN A 50 4.99 -2.71 2.99
N PHE A 51 3.94 -3.35 2.48
CA PHE A 51 2.70 -2.68 2.16
C PHE A 51 1.81 -2.57 3.40
N THR A 52 1.14 -1.44 3.53
CA THR A 52 0.01 -1.25 4.43
C THR A 52 -1.28 -1.54 3.66
N GLN A 53 -2.24 -2.22 4.28
CA GLN A 53 -3.55 -2.47 3.70
C GLN A 53 -4.62 -1.63 4.40
N THR A 54 -5.48 -1.01 3.62
CA THR A 54 -6.64 -0.27 4.12
C THR A 54 -7.85 -1.20 4.31
N ALA A 55 -8.90 -0.69 4.96
CA ALA A 55 -10.14 -1.43 5.15
C ALA A 55 -10.85 -1.80 3.83
N SER A 56 -10.63 -1.04 2.76
CA SER A 56 -11.18 -1.32 1.43
C SER A 56 -10.43 -2.45 0.69
N GLY A 57 -9.27 -2.85 1.19
CA GLY A 57 -8.38 -3.82 0.57
C GLY A 57 -7.31 -3.20 -0.33
N LEU A 58 -7.26 -1.87 -0.46
CA LEU A 58 -6.15 -1.18 -1.13
C LEU A 58 -4.86 -1.46 -0.37
N ARG A 59 -3.80 -1.86 -1.07
CA ARG A 59 -2.45 -1.97 -0.51
C ARG A 59 -1.59 -0.84 -1.03
N TYR A 60 -0.84 -0.21 -0.14
CA TYR A 60 0.00 0.92 -0.49
C TYR A 60 1.28 0.96 0.34
N ARG A 61 2.28 1.67 -0.18
CA ARG A 61 3.44 2.13 0.59
C ARG A 61 3.89 3.49 0.08
N ILE A 62 4.29 4.36 1.01
CA ILE A 62 4.80 5.69 0.69
C ILE A 62 6.29 5.55 0.38
N LEU A 63 6.66 5.72 -0.87
CA LEU A 63 8.04 5.61 -1.32
C LEU A 63 8.84 6.90 -1.10
N ARG A 64 8.14 8.03 -1.04
CA ARG A 64 8.66 9.34 -0.64
C ARG A 64 7.51 10.15 -0.06
N ALA A 65 7.63 10.60 1.18
CA ALA A 65 6.65 11.51 1.77
C ALA A 65 6.75 12.88 1.08
N GLY A 66 5.64 13.40 0.60
CA GLY A 66 5.58 14.78 0.13
C GLY A 66 5.70 15.77 1.29
N LYS A 67 6.09 17.00 0.99
CA LYS A 67 6.15 18.09 1.97
C LYS A 67 4.89 18.98 1.92
N GLY A 68 4.11 18.89 0.85
CA GLY A 68 2.88 19.64 0.66
C GLY A 68 1.65 18.98 1.29
N GLN A 69 0.51 19.59 1.04
CA GLN A 69 -0.78 19.08 1.50
C GLN A 69 -1.12 17.75 0.81
N LYS A 70 -2.00 16.98 1.44
CA LYS A 70 -2.61 15.80 0.81
C LYS A 70 -3.87 16.22 0.08
N PRO A 71 -4.11 15.70 -1.12
CA PRO A 71 -5.31 16.04 -1.87
C PRO A 71 -6.56 15.47 -1.21
N GLN A 72 -7.69 16.10 -1.51
CA GLN A 72 -9.02 15.62 -1.16
C GLN A 72 -9.71 15.03 -2.39
N THR A 73 -10.80 14.32 -2.18
CA THR A 73 -11.55 13.64 -3.25
C THR A 73 -12.01 14.59 -4.37
N THR A 74 -12.23 15.86 -4.06
CA THR A 74 -12.71 16.88 -5.00
C THR A 74 -11.59 17.57 -5.78
N ASP A 75 -10.34 17.32 -5.41
CA ASP A 75 -9.21 18.02 -6.02
C ASP A 75 -8.83 17.38 -7.37
N THR A 76 -8.22 18.20 -8.22
CA THR A 76 -7.50 17.75 -9.39
C THR A 76 -6.03 17.60 -9.04
N VAL A 77 -5.42 16.47 -9.40
CA VAL A 77 -4.02 16.19 -9.13
C VAL A 77 -3.22 16.08 -10.41
N LYS A 78 -2.08 16.76 -10.47
CA LYS A 78 -1.09 16.61 -11.52
C LYS A 78 -0.05 15.58 -11.08
N VAL A 79 0.11 14.55 -11.89
CA VAL A 79 0.94 13.38 -11.54
C VAL A 79 1.82 12.94 -12.69
N ASN A 80 2.92 12.24 -12.33
CA ASN A 80 3.51 11.21 -13.16
C ASN A 80 3.11 9.86 -12.62
N TYR A 81 2.90 8.88 -13.49
CA TYR A 81 2.57 7.52 -13.08
C TYR A 81 3.06 6.47 -14.05
N HIS A 82 3.21 5.28 -13.53
CA HIS A 82 3.55 4.06 -14.27
C HIS A 82 2.65 2.95 -13.75
N GLY A 83 1.87 2.33 -14.63
CA GLY A 83 0.89 1.29 -14.28
C GLY A 83 1.22 -0.03 -14.97
N TRP A 84 1.23 -1.14 -14.18
CA TRP A 84 1.47 -2.48 -14.69
C TRP A 84 0.53 -3.51 -14.06
N LEU A 85 0.39 -4.66 -14.72
CA LEU A 85 -0.36 -5.83 -14.26
C LEU A 85 0.53 -6.80 -13.49
N ASP A 86 -0.07 -7.79 -12.84
CA ASP A 86 0.65 -8.95 -12.34
C ASP A 86 1.51 -9.54 -13.47
N GLY A 87 2.76 -9.90 -13.15
CA GLY A 87 3.72 -10.33 -14.16
C GLY A 87 4.49 -9.22 -14.87
N GLY A 88 4.25 -7.93 -14.50
CA GLY A 88 5.06 -6.79 -14.93
C GLY A 88 4.70 -6.18 -16.29
N LYS A 89 3.60 -6.63 -16.92
CA LYS A 89 3.15 -6.02 -18.19
C LYS A 89 2.67 -4.59 -17.95
N VAL A 90 3.38 -3.60 -18.48
CA VAL A 90 2.97 -2.19 -18.45
C VAL A 90 1.75 -1.99 -19.33
N PHE A 91 0.73 -1.32 -18.81
CA PHE A 91 -0.47 -0.99 -19.56
C PHE A 91 -0.62 0.50 -19.82
N ASP A 92 -0.03 1.36 -18.98
CA ASP A 92 -0.04 2.80 -19.18
C ASP A 92 1.08 3.50 -18.38
N SER A 93 1.68 4.55 -18.95
CA SER A 93 2.76 5.30 -18.33
C SER A 93 2.82 6.75 -18.84
N SER A 94 2.78 7.73 -17.95
CA SER A 94 3.03 9.12 -18.30
C SER A 94 4.51 9.39 -18.55
N TYR A 95 5.40 8.59 -17.96
CA TYR A 95 6.84 8.70 -18.17
C TYR A 95 7.22 8.37 -19.63
N ASP A 96 6.60 7.33 -20.23
CA ASP A 96 6.84 6.97 -21.62
C ASP A 96 6.39 8.08 -22.58
N ARG A 97 5.34 8.81 -22.19
CA ARG A 97 4.86 10.02 -22.91
C ARG A 97 5.68 11.27 -22.59
N LYS A 98 6.59 11.21 -21.61
CA LYS A 98 7.40 12.35 -21.12
C LYS A 98 6.53 13.57 -20.75
N LYS A 99 5.33 13.34 -20.27
CA LYS A 99 4.36 14.40 -19.98
C LYS A 99 3.50 14.03 -18.78
N PRO A 100 3.56 14.80 -17.68
CA PRO A 100 2.60 14.70 -16.58
C PRO A 100 1.17 14.90 -17.06
N ILE A 101 0.23 14.36 -16.33
CA ILE A 101 -1.20 14.47 -16.63
C ILE A 101 -1.97 14.88 -15.39
N SER A 102 -3.06 15.64 -15.56
CA SER A 102 -3.95 16.04 -14.49
C SER A 102 -5.24 15.24 -14.53
N PHE A 103 -5.69 14.77 -13.35
CA PHE A 103 -6.93 14.02 -13.17
C PHE A 103 -7.73 14.59 -12.01
N PRO A 104 -9.05 14.78 -12.15
CA PRO A 104 -9.94 14.98 -11.02
C PRO A 104 -10.06 13.67 -10.23
N LEU A 105 -9.79 13.67 -8.91
CA LEU A 105 -9.77 12.46 -8.11
C LEU A 105 -11.13 11.78 -7.97
N ASN A 106 -12.23 12.49 -8.17
CA ASN A 106 -13.57 11.93 -8.22
C ASN A 106 -13.91 11.28 -9.58
N GLY A 107 -13.04 11.42 -10.58
CA GLY A 107 -13.21 10.86 -11.92
C GLY A 107 -12.32 9.68 -12.28
N VAL A 108 -11.51 9.19 -11.32
CA VAL A 108 -10.61 8.05 -11.52
C VAL A 108 -11.10 6.79 -10.80
N ILE A 109 -10.40 5.67 -10.95
CA ILE A 109 -10.72 4.42 -10.24
C ILE A 109 -10.64 4.61 -8.72
N LYS A 110 -11.46 3.87 -7.97
CA LYS A 110 -11.58 4.03 -6.51
C LYS A 110 -10.24 3.91 -5.78
N GLY A 111 -9.39 2.99 -6.20
CA GLY A 111 -8.05 2.82 -5.62
C GLY A 111 -7.16 4.06 -5.76
N TRP A 112 -7.29 4.83 -6.84
CA TRP A 112 -6.61 6.10 -7.01
C TRP A 112 -7.22 7.20 -6.14
N THR A 113 -8.55 7.32 -6.14
CA THR A 113 -9.25 8.29 -5.29
C THR A 113 -8.85 8.12 -3.83
N GLU A 114 -8.76 6.89 -3.34
CA GLU A 114 -8.33 6.59 -1.97
C GLU A 114 -6.82 6.79 -1.79
N GLY A 115 -6.02 6.18 -2.65
CA GLY A 115 -4.56 6.13 -2.51
C GLY A 115 -3.89 7.50 -2.58
N MET A 116 -4.36 8.37 -3.47
CA MET A 116 -3.77 9.71 -3.63
C MET A 116 -3.95 10.60 -2.39
N GLN A 117 -4.99 10.39 -1.60
CA GLN A 117 -5.20 11.10 -0.34
C GLN A 117 -4.22 10.68 0.78
N LEU A 118 -3.43 9.64 0.56
CA LEU A 118 -2.44 9.15 1.54
C LEU A 118 -1.08 9.84 1.39
N VAL A 119 -0.78 10.41 0.22
CA VAL A 119 0.52 11.01 -0.11
C VAL A 119 0.40 12.52 -0.27
N GLY A 120 1.38 13.28 0.24
CA GLY A 120 1.42 14.74 0.08
C GLY A 120 2.01 15.18 -1.26
N GLU A 121 1.78 16.43 -1.63
CA GLU A 121 2.37 17.06 -2.82
C GLU A 121 3.91 16.97 -2.77
N GLY A 122 4.52 16.60 -3.88
CA GLY A 122 5.96 16.28 -3.99
C GLY A 122 6.31 14.84 -3.57
N GLY A 123 5.33 14.03 -3.18
CA GLY A 123 5.53 12.66 -2.73
C GLY A 123 5.43 11.61 -3.84
N MET A 124 5.73 10.37 -3.48
CA MET A 124 5.65 9.19 -4.32
C MET A 124 5.00 8.05 -3.55
N ILE A 125 4.06 7.38 -4.16
CA ILE A 125 3.32 6.26 -3.57
C ILE A 125 3.29 5.08 -4.55
N GLU A 126 3.39 3.88 -4.02
CA GLU A 126 3.10 2.66 -4.75
C GLU A 126 1.76 2.10 -4.28
N LEU A 127 0.94 1.69 -5.22
CA LEU A 127 -0.40 1.16 -5.01
C LEU A 127 -0.51 -0.24 -5.62
N GLU A 128 -1.08 -1.17 -4.87
CA GLU A 128 -1.63 -2.43 -5.38
C GLU A 128 -3.15 -2.38 -5.22
N ILE A 129 -3.84 -2.28 -6.33
CA ILE A 129 -5.27 -2.01 -6.38
C ILE A 129 -5.99 -3.30 -6.79
N PRO A 130 -6.78 -3.93 -5.90
CA PRO A 130 -7.57 -5.08 -6.28
C PRO A 130 -8.64 -4.69 -7.32
N SER A 131 -9.06 -5.62 -8.14
CA SER A 131 -9.99 -5.38 -9.24
C SER A 131 -11.26 -4.64 -8.82
N ALA A 132 -11.80 -4.90 -7.63
CA ALA A 132 -12.99 -4.22 -7.09
C ALA A 132 -12.82 -2.70 -6.89
N LEU A 133 -11.58 -2.23 -6.72
CA LEU A 133 -11.22 -0.81 -6.62
C LEU A 133 -10.65 -0.26 -7.94
N GLY A 134 -10.52 -1.11 -8.95
CA GLY A 134 -10.03 -0.79 -10.29
C GLY A 134 -11.12 -0.93 -11.33
N TYR A 135 -10.93 -1.84 -12.29
CA TYR A 135 -11.83 -2.05 -13.44
C TYR A 135 -12.75 -3.28 -13.30
N GLY A 136 -12.79 -3.91 -12.13
CA GLY A 136 -13.69 -5.03 -11.81
C GLY A 136 -13.54 -6.24 -12.73
N GLU A 137 -14.60 -7.04 -12.79
CA GLU A 137 -14.65 -8.25 -13.63
C GLU A 137 -14.69 -7.94 -15.15
N ARG A 138 -15.02 -6.71 -15.52
CA ARG A 138 -15.06 -6.30 -16.93
C ARG A 138 -13.68 -5.99 -17.49
N GLY A 139 -12.76 -5.43 -16.68
CA GLY A 139 -11.48 -4.93 -17.15
C GLY A 139 -11.60 -3.84 -18.22
N ILE A 140 -10.55 -3.68 -19.04
CA ILE A 140 -10.52 -2.86 -20.25
C ILE A 140 -10.18 -3.79 -21.43
N PRO A 141 -11.10 -4.03 -22.36
CA PRO A 141 -10.87 -4.94 -23.49
C PRO A 141 -9.56 -4.63 -24.23
N GLY A 142 -8.76 -5.65 -24.47
CA GLY A 142 -7.48 -5.56 -25.16
C GLY A 142 -6.30 -5.02 -24.31
N THR A 143 -6.57 -4.45 -23.11
CA THR A 143 -5.54 -3.81 -22.29
C THR A 143 -5.45 -4.42 -20.90
N ILE A 144 -6.55 -4.46 -20.15
CA ILE A 144 -6.62 -4.94 -18.77
C ILE A 144 -7.61 -6.09 -18.68
N PRO A 145 -7.18 -7.29 -18.30
CA PRO A 145 -8.08 -8.42 -18.09
C PRO A 145 -9.12 -8.16 -17.01
N GLY A 146 -10.27 -8.80 -17.10
CA GLY A 146 -11.25 -8.80 -16.02
C GLY A 146 -10.68 -9.46 -14.76
N GLY A 147 -11.01 -8.94 -13.58
CA GLY A 147 -10.51 -9.45 -12.31
C GLY A 147 -9.04 -9.11 -12.01
N ALA A 148 -8.34 -8.37 -12.88
CA ALA A 148 -6.92 -8.06 -12.71
C ALA A 148 -6.67 -7.09 -11.56
N SER A 149 -5.65 -7.39 -10.75
CA SER A 149 -5.03 -6.41 -9.85
C SER A 149 -4.17 -5.44 -10.66
N LEU A 150 -4.13 -4.20 -10.20
CA LEU A 150 -3.36 -3.14 -10.86
C LEU A 150 -2.26 -2.67 -9.91
N HIS A 151 -1.07 -2.49 -10.45
CA HIS A 151 0.05 -1.90 -9.74
C HIS A 151 0.33 -0.52 -10.32
N PHE A 152 0.59 0.44 -9.45
CA PHE A 152 0.96 1.78 -9.85
C PHE A 152 2.11 2.33 -9.01
N LEU A 153 3.04 2.97 -9.68
CA LEU A 153 3.93 3.97 -9.09
C LEU A 153 3.36 5.34 -9.47
N VAL A 154 3.13 6.22 -8.49
CA VAL A 154 2.58 7.55 -8.73
C VAL A 154 3.39 8.61 -8.01
N GLU A 155 3.85 9.64 -8.73
CA GLU A 155 4.39 10.87 -8.16
C GLU A 155 3.34 11.97 -8.18
N LEU A 156 2.95 12.46 -7.01
CA LEU A 156 2.08 13.63 -6.89
C LEU A 156 2.90 14.90 -7.05
N LEU A 157 2.78 15.55 -8.20
CA LEU A 157 3.56 16.75 -8.51
C LEU A 157 2.89 18.01 -7.96
N LYS A 158 1.54 18.10 -8.05
CA LYS A 158 0.79 19.29 -7.64
C LYS A 158 -0.68 18.96 -7.42
N ILE A 159 -1.31 19.68 -6.50
CA ILE A 159 -2.77 19.78 -6.34
C ILE A 159 -3.23 21.06 -7.06
N GLU A 160 -4.23 20.95 -7.94
CA GLU A 160 -4.75 22.00 -8.81
C GLU A 160 -6.19 22.37 -8.45
#